data_1f6001da0c1080a12433d747d507eed6
#
_entry.id   1f6001da0c1080a12433d747d507eed6
#
_cell.length_a   1.000
_cell.length_b   1.000
_cell.length_c   1.000
_cell.angle_alpha   90.00
_cell.angle_beta   90.00
_cell.angle_gamma   90.00
#
_symmetry.space_group_name_H-M   'P 1'
#
loop_
_entity.id
_entity.type
_entity.pdbx_description
1 polymer ?
#
loop_
_entity_poly.entity_id
_entity_poly.type
_entity_poly.pdbx_seq_one_letter_code
_entity_poly.pdbx_strand_id
1 'polypeptide(L)'
;MFLSVEREPIRWKWRNPMSTEKNVQTVKDFFAAIGRGDREGLLALVAEDIEWIIPGEGWPLAGTHRGHAELAAVLKKASKEVEMKYPEPPEFVAQGDRVLVIGVATGKIYATNKPYKDEWVFDITVRDGKVAHIKEYIDTQALARASETAASPKP
;
A
#
# COMPACT_ATOMS: atom_id res chain seq x y z
N MET A 1 -17.03 52.29 -4.78
CA MET A 1 -15.64 51.90 -5.12
C MET A 1 -15.48 50.44 -4.90
N PHE A 2 -15.51 49.64 -5.95
CA PHE A 2 -15.34 48.20 -5.84
C PHE A 2 -13.86 47.89 -5.92
N LEU A 3 -13.27 47.41 -4.83
CA LEU A 3 -11.99 46.76 -4.86
C LEU A 3 -12.16 45.43 -5.61
N SER A 4 -11.73 45.38 -6.87
CA SER A 4 -11.58 44.12 -7.55
C SER A 4 -10.45 43.35 -6.86
N VAL A 5 -10.86 42.43 -6.03
CA VAL A 5 -9.94 41.40 -5.56
C VAL A 5 -9.67 40.55 -6.80
N GLU A 6 -8.58 40.87 -7.50
CA GLU A 6 -8.04 39.95 -8.48
C GLU A 6 -7.65 38.68 -7.70
N ARG A 7 -8.55 37.70 -7.69
CA ARG A 7 -8.18 36.37 -7.24
C ARG A 7 -7.15 35.86 -8.25
N GLU A 8 -5.90 35.78 -7.80
CA GLU A 8 -4.92 35.05 -8.57
C GLU A 8 -5.55 33.72 -8.97
N PRO A 9 -5.55 33.35 -10.25
CA PRO A 9 -6.05 32.04 -10.65
C PRO A 9 -5.27 31.01 -9.85
N ILE A 10 -6.02 30.12 -9.19
CA ILE A 10 -5.43 28.94 -8.56
C ILE A 10 -4.58 28.31 -9.66
N ARG A 11 -3.26 28.51 -9.57
CA ARG A 11 -2.32 27.78 -10.40
C ARG A 11 -2.37 26.34 -9.96
N TRP A 12 -3.26 25.57 -10.56
CA TRP A 12 -3.07 24.15 -10.63
C TRP A 12 -1.68 23.98 -11.20
N LYS A 13 -0.72 23.63 -10.35
CA LYS A 13 0.56 23.18 -10.84
C LYS A 13 0.26 21.90 -11.62
N TRP A 14 0.00 22.05 -12.88
CA TRP A 14 -0.01 20.95 -13.82
C TRP A 14 1.37 20.30 -13.68
N ARG A 15 1.46 19.30 -12.83
CA ARG A 15 2.68 18.54 -12.76
C ARG A 15 2.86 17.92 -14.14
N ASN A 16 4.04 18.09 -14.67
CA ASN A 16 4.42 17.55 -15.96
C ASN A 16 3.90 16.11 -16.07
N PRO A 17 3.14 15.74 -17.14
CA PRO A 17 2.66 14.36 -17.34
C PRO A 17 3.77 13.31 -17.20
N MET A 18 5.01 13.64 -17.62
CA MET A 18 6.18 12.77 -17.43
C MET A 18 6.49 12.50 -15.96
N SER A 19 6.22 13.46 -15.06
CA SER A 19 6.39 13.27 -13.62
C SER A 19 5.38 12.26 -13.05
N THR A 20 4.13 12.30 -13.53
CA THR A 20 3.10 11.30 -13.15
C THR A 20 3.45 9.91 -13.67
N GLU A 21 3.89 9.81 -14.93
CA GLU A 21 4.35 8.54 -15.51
C GLU A 21 5.55 7.96 -14.77
N LYS A 22 6.51 8.79 -14.36
CA LYS A 22 7.65 8.37 -13.54
C LYS A 22 7.19 7.88 -12.16
N ASN A 23 6.21 8.54 -11.56
CA ASN A 23 5.66 8.12 -10.28
C ASN A 23 4.96 6.77 -10.38
N VAL A 24 4.20 6.53 -11.44
CA VAL A 24 3.60 5.22 -11.72
C VAL A 24 4.70 4.16 -11.88
N GLN A 25 5.76 4.47 -12.62
CA GLN A 25 6.86 3.53 -12.80
C GLN A 25 7.58 3.21 -11.49
N THR A 26 7.79 4.22 -10.63
CA THR A 26 8.35 4.00 -9.29
C THR A 26 7.50 3.01 -8.47
N VAL A 27 6.18 3.18 -8.51
CA VAL A 27 5.26 2.26 -7.80
C VAL A 27 5.28 0.85 -8.40
N LYS A 28 5.32 0.73 -9.72
CA LYS A 28 5.48 -0.57 -10.39
C LYS A 28 6.79 -1.26 -9.99
N ASP A 29 7.87 -0.52 -9.97
CA ASP A 29 9.19 -1.03 -9.56
C ASP A 29 9.19 -1.45 -8.08
N PHE A 30 8.48 -0.69 -7.23
CA PHE A 30 8.28 -1.02 -5.82
C PHE A 30 7.60 -2.38 -5.65
N PHE A 31 6.47 -2.62 -6.31
CA PHE A 31 5.79 -3.92 -6.25
C PHE A 31 6.62 -5.05 -6.86
N ALA A 32 7.35 -4.77 -7.94
CA ALA A 32 8.22 -5.76 -8.55
C ALA A 32 9.37 -6.17 -7.62
N ALA A 33 9.95 -5.23 -6.88
CA ALA A 33 10.99 -5.52 -5.89
C ALA A 33 10.44 -6.38 -4.73
N ILE A 34 9.24 -6.10 -4.26
CA ILE A 34 8.57 -6.95 -3.27
C ILE A 34 8.39 -8.37 -3.80
N GLY A 35 7.89 -8.50 -5.01
CA GLY A 35 7.64 -9.80 -5.63
C GLY A 35 8.90 -10.65 -5.85
N ARG A 36 10.04 -10.00 -6.06
CA ARG A 36 11.36 -10.68 -6.21
C ARG A 36 12.05 -10.97 -4.88
N GLY A 37 11.54 -10.40 -3.77
CA GLY A 37 12.29 -10.43 -2.52
C GLY A 37 13.57 -9.60 -2.53
N ASP A 38 13.65 -8.60 -3.41
CA ASP A 38 14.79 -7.70 -3.56
C ASP A 38 14.71 -6.58 -2.52
N ARG A 39 15.20 -6.85 -1.33
CA ARG A 39 15.15 -5.92 -0.21
C ARG A 39 15.94 -4.64 -0.48
N GLU A 40 17.13 -4.75 -1.02
CA GLU A 40 17.99 -3.60 -1.33
C GLU A 40 17.36 -2.70 -2.38
N GLY A 41 16.89 -3.30 -3.48
CA GLY A 41 16.18 -2.59 -4.54
C GLY A 41 14.89 -1.92 -4.04
N LEU A 42 14.17 -2.56 -3.13
CA LEU A 42 12.99 -2.01 -2.51
C LEU A 42 13.29 -0.77 -1.67
N LEU A 43 14.28 -0.85 -0.77
CA LEU A 43 14.66 0.27 0.10
C LEU A 43 15.19 1.47 -0.69
N ALA A 44 15.82 1.22 -1.84
CA ALA A 44 16.26 2.31 -2.73
C ALA A 44 15.10 3.10 -3.34
N LEU A 45 13.90 2.51 -3.44
CA LEU A 45 12.69 3.14 -3.98
C LEU A 45 11.83 3.83 -2.92
N VAL A 46 12.21 3.75 -1.65
CA VAL A 46 11.39 4.15 -0.52
C VAL A 46 12.07 5.27 0.25
N ALA A 47 11.30 6.31 0.60
CA ALA A 47 11.79 7.38 1.45
C ALA A 47 12.19 6.84 2.83
N GLU A 48 13.23 7.42 3.44
CA GLU A 48 13.70 7.01 4.77
C GLU A 48 12.63 7.18 5.84
N ASP A 49 11.76 8.18 5.69
CA ASP A 49 10.64 8.50 6.58
C ASP A 49 9.30 7.94 6.11
N ILE A 50 9.30 6.88 5.31
CA ILE A 50 8.05 6.25 4.83
C ILE A 50 7.08 5.97 5.97
N GLU A 51 5.81 6.20 5.70
CA GLU A 51 4.71 5.75 6.55
C GLU A 51 3.81 4.82 5.76
N TRP A 52 3.62 3.61 6.27
CA TRP A 52 2.72 2.61 5.68
C TRP A 52 1.64 2.25 6.67
N ILE A 53 0.40 2.59 6.34
CA ILE A 53 -0.76 2.34 7.17
C ILE A 53 -1.50 1.12 6.63
N ILE A 54 -1.53 0.06 7.44
CA ILE A 54 -2.27 -1.16 7.16
C ILE A 54 -3.45 -1.23 8.14
N PRO A 55 -4.70 -1.06 7.65
CA PRO A 55 -5.86 -0.95 8.52
C PRO A 55 -6.31 -2.32 9.06
N GLY A 56 -7.24 -2.26 9.99
CA GLY A 56 -7.92 -3.41 10.55
C GLY A 56 -7.48 -3.77 11.94
N GLU A 57 -8.13 -4.77 12.46
CA GLU A 57 -7.87 -5.38 13.76
C GLU A 57 -7.95 -6.90 13.62
N GLY A 58 -7.25 -7.62 14.47
CA GLY A 58 -7.34 -9.07 14.53
C GLY A 58 -6.73 -9.80 13.34
N TRP A 59 -5.80 -9.19 12.60
CA TRP A 59 -5.02 -9.87 11.59
C TRP A 59 -3.55 -9.43 11.64
N PRO A 60 -2.61 -10.28 11.17
CA PRO A 60 -1.20 -10.14 11.51
C PRO A 60 -0.51 -8.84 11.12
N LEU A 61 -0.90 -8.22 10.01
CA LEU A 61 -0.15 -7.11 9.43
C LEU A 61 -0.69 -5.74 9.80
N ALA A 62 -1.84 -5.67 10.51
CA ALA A 62 -2.46 -4.41 10.88
C ALA A 62 -1.53 -3.52 11.70
N GLY A 63 -1.55 -2.23 11.42
CA GLY A 63 -0.76 -1.22 12.12
C GLY A 63 -0.16 -0.17 11.22
N THR A 64 0.47 0.82 11.83
CA THR A 64 1.24 1.85 11.13
C THR A 64 2.72 1.54 11.25
N HIS A 65 3.39 1.43 10.11
CA HIS A 65 4.80 1.07 10.01
C HIS A 65 5.58 2.27 9.47
N ARG A 66 6.61 2.70 10.19
CA ARG A 66 7.39 3.89 9.84
C ARG A 66 8.87 3.56 9.67
N GLY A 67 9.44 4.10 8.59
CA GLY A 67 10.86 3.97 8.28
C GLY A 67 11.25 2.61 7.68
N HIS A 68 12.48 2.53 7.21
CA HIS A 68 13.00 1.35 6.51
C HIS A 68 13.01 0.09 7.38
N ALA A 69 13.35 0.22 8.66
CA ALA A 69 13.43 -0.93 9.56
C ALA A 69 12.06 -1.56 9.81
N GLU A 70 11.03 -0.77 10.07
CA GLU A 70 9.67 -1.25 10.27
C GLU A 70 9.07 -1.78 8.96
N LEU A 71 9.37 -1.15 7.82
CA LEU A 71 8.99 -1.65 6.50
C LEU A 71 9.55 -3.06 6.26
N ALA A 72 10.84 -3.22 6.47
CA ALA A 72 11.49 -4.53 6.32
C ALA A 72 10.91 -5.58 7.27
N ALA A 73 10.59 -5.19 8.49
CA ALA A 73 9.99 -6.07 9.50
C ALA A 73 8.58 -6.53 9.09
N VAL A 74 7.72 -5.62 8.62
CA VAL A 74 6.35 -5.99 8.19
C VAL A 74 6.36 -6.87 6.95
N LEU A 75 7.25 -6.63 6.01
CA LEU A 75 7.38 -7.48 4.82
C LEU A 75 7.88 -8.88 5.18
N LYS A 76 8.83 -8.98 6.09
CA LYS A 76 9.30 -10.28 6.60
C LYS A 76 8.18 -11.03 7.32
N LYS A 77 7.40 -10.33 8.14
CA LYS A 77 6.23 -10.90 8.83
C LYS A 77 5.19 -11.37 7.82
N ALA A 78 4.90 -10.56 6.80
CA ALA A 78 3.97 -10.92 5.74
C ALA A 78 4.36 -12.24 5.05
N SER A 79 5.62 -12.40 4.70
CA SER A 79 6.11 -13.61 4.03
C SER A 79 5.96 -14.88 4.89
N LYS A 80 5.96 -14.74 6.21
CA LYS A 80 5.84 -15.87 7.15
C LYS A 80 4.41 -16.19 7.56
N GLU A 81 3.54 -15.20 7.57
CA GLU A 81 2.22 -15.35 8.18
C GLU A 81 1.06 -15.34 7.17
N VAL A 82 1.29 -14.80 5.97
CA VAL A 82 0.23 -14.61 4.98
C VAL A 82 0.68 -15.12 3.61
N GLU A 83 -0.09 -16.04 3.04
CA GLU A 83 0.05 -16.37 1.63
C GLU A 83 -0.71 -15.33 0.81
N MET A 84 -0.06 -14.75 -0.18
CA MET A 84 -0.67 -13.78 -1.09
C MET A 84 -0.44 -14.22 -2.53
N LYS A 85 -1.55 -14.33 -3.26
CA LYS A 85 -1.56 -14.58 -4.71
C LYS A 85 -2.33 -13.46 -5.39
N TYR A 86 -1.87 -13.08 -6.54
CA TYR A 86 -2.48 -12.01 -7.34
C TYR A 86 -3.02 -12.63 -8.62
N PRO A 87 -4.33 -12.99 -8.65
CA PRO A 87 -4.91 -13.73 -9.79
C PRO A 87 -5.01 -12.90 -11.07
N GLU A 88 -4.94 -11.59 -10.96
CA GLU A 88 -5.03 -10.66 -12.09
C GLU A 88 -4.08 -9.48 -11.88
N PRO A 89 -3.59 -8.85 -12.99
CA PRO A 89 -2.76 -7.66 -12.87
C PRO A 89 -3.51 -6.51 -12.21
N PRO A 90 -2.86 -5.72 -11.34
CA PRO A 90 -3.51 -4.56 -10.74
C PRO A 90 -3.69 -3.42 -11.75
N GLU A 91 -4.68 -2.59 -11.49
CA GLU A 91 -4.94 -1.34 -12.23
C GLU A 91 -4.23 -0.19 -11.52
N PHE A 92 -3.63 0.72 -12.30
CA PHE A 92 -2.96 1.92 -11.79
C PHE A 92 -3.74 3.16 -12.22
N VAL A 93 -4.11 4.00 -11.26
CA VAL A 93 -4.77 5.29 -11.49
C VAL A 93 -3.92 6.36 -10.82
N ALA A 94 -3.45 7.34 -11.55
CA ALA A 94 -2.54 8.33 -11.00
C ALA A 94 -2.94 9.76 -11.32
N GLN A 95 -2.70 10.64 -10.37
CA GLN A 95 -2.86 12.08 -10.51
C GLN A 95 -1.75 12.78 -9.72
N GLY A 96 -0.89 13.51 -10.41
CA GLY A 96 0.25 14.18 -9.78
C GLY A 96 1.20 13.19 -9.13
N ASP A 97 1.44 13.36 -7.83
CA ASP A 97 2.32 12.50 -7.03
C ASP A 97 1.58 11.34 -6.34
N ARG A 98 0.29 11.22 -6.58
CA ARG A 98 -0.56 10.19 -5.98
C ARG A 98 -0.86 9.09 -6.97
N VAL A 99 -0.60 7.86 -6.58
CA VAL A 99 -0.84 6.66 -7.38
C VAL A 99 -1.75 5.72 -6.60
N LEU A 100 -2.91 5.43 -7.15
CA LEU A 100 -3.80 4.40 -6.63
C LEU A 100 -3.52 3.09 -7.37
N VAL A 101 -3.38 2.02 -6.62
CA VAL A 101 -3.21 0.68 -7.17
C VAL A 101 -4.39 -0.17 -6.72
N ILE A 102 -5.16 -0.66 -7.66
CA ILE A 102 -6.41 -1.39 -7.42
C ILE A 102 -6.23 -2.84 -7.83
N GLY A 103 -6.54 -3.75 -6.94
CA GLY A 103 -6.34 -5.16 -7.24
C GLY A 103 -7.11 -6.11 -6.34
N VAL A 104 -6.82 -7.38 -6.55
CA VAL A 104 -7.37 -8.50 -5.79
C VAL A 104 -6.24 -9.39 -5.34
N ALA A 105 -6.28 -9.81 -4.09
CA ALA A 105 -5.40 -10.83 -3.57
C ALA A 105 -6.24 -12.02 -3.06
N THR A 106 -5.71 -13.20 -3.22
CA THR A 106 -6.22 -14.42 -2.62
C THR A 106 -5.10 -15.13 -1.90
N GLY A 107 -5.42 -15.98 -0.98
CA GLY A 107 -4.41 -16.74 -0.25
C GLY A 107 -4.97 -17.34 1.01
N LYS A 108 -4.13 -17.51 2.00
CA LYS A 108 -4.51 -18.02 3.32
C LYS A 108 -3.65 -17.40 4.42
N ILE A 109 -4.18 -17.39 5.62
CA ILE A 109 -3.41 -17.11 6.82
C ILE A 109 -2.77 -18.42 7.30
N TYR A 110 -1.44 -18.45 7.38
CA TYR A 110 -0.74 -19.71 7.68
C TYR A 110 -1.11 -20.29 9.07
N ALA A 111 -1.27 -19.44 10.08
CA ALA A 111 -1.57 -19.89 11.44
C ALA A 111 -2.90 -20.65 11.54
N THR A 112 -3.90 -20.31 10.73
CA THR A 112 -5.23 -20.91 10.75
C THR A 112 -5.50 -21.82 9.57
N ASN A 113 -4.69 -21.72 8.51
CA ASN A 113 -4.90 -22.35 7.21
C ASN A 113 -6.22 -21.96 6.53
N LYS A 114 -6.84 -20.85 6.96
CA LYS A 114 -8.09 -20.35 6.39
C LYS A 114 -7.83 -19.48 5.16
N PRO A 115 -8.58 -19.69 4.07
CA PRO A 115 -8.49 -18.87 2.87
C PRO A 115 -9.11 -17.50 3.07
N TYR A 116 -8.63 -16.54 2.29
CA TYR A 116 -9.25 -15.22 2.17
C TYR A 116 -9.24 -14.75 0.72
N LYS A 117 -10.14 -13.82 0.43
CA LYS A 117 -10.13 -12.98 -0.77
C LYS A 117 -10.19 -11.53 -0.32
N ASP A 118 -9.29 -10.72 -0.82
CA ASP A 118 -9.16 -9.32 -0.48
C ASP A 118 -9.18 -8.46 -1.75
N GLU A 119 -10.20 -7.64 -1.89
CA GLU A 119 -10.25 -6.58 -2.89
C GLU A 119 -9.64 -5.34 -2.26
N TRP A 120 -8.61 -4.80 -2.87
CA TRP A 120 -7.80 -3.78 -2.21
C TRP A 120 -7.50 -2.58 -3.11
N VAL A 121 -7.28 -1.44 -2.45
CA VAL A 121 -6.74 -0.23 -3.05
C VAL A 121 -5.56 0.23 -2.19
N PHE A 122 -4.41 0.43 -2.80
CA PHE A 122 -3.29 1.10 -2.17
C PHE A 122 -3.25 2.55 -2.64
N ASP A 123 -3.35 3.47 -1.71
CA ASP A 123 -3.20 4.90 -1.92
C ASP A 123 -1.75 5.28 -1.61
N ILE A 124 -0.97 5.55 -2.66
CA ILE A 124 0.48 5.74 -2.57
C ILE A 124 0.84 7.15 -2.96
N THR A 125 1.64 7.83 -2.14
CA THR A 125 2.25 9.11 -2.48
C THR A 125 3.72 8.92 -2.78
N VAL A 126 4.15 9.43 -3.94
CA VAL A 126 5.55 9.45 -4.37
C VAL A 126 6.08 10.86 -4.19
N ARG A 127 7.20 10.99 -3.48
CA ARG A 127 7.87 12.28 -3.22
C ARG A 127 9.33 12.15 -3.63
N ASP A 128 9.78 13.06 -4.50
CA ASP A 128 11.17 13.07 -4.99
C ASP A 128 11.64 11.72 -5.55
N GLY A 129 10.75 11.08 -6.31
CA GLY A 129 11.03 9.78 -6.94
C GLY A 129 11.02 8.58 -5.99
N LYS A 130 10.54 8.75 -4.75
CA LYS A 130 10.49 7.69 -3.75
C LYS A 130 9.10 7.53 -3.16
N VAL A 131 8.72 6.30 -2.86
CA VAL A 131 7.48 5.99 -2.14
C VAL A 131 7.59 6.52 -0.72
N ALA A 132 6.77 7.49 -0.38
CA ALA A 132 6.83 8.20 0.91
C ALA A 132 5.67 7.88 1.84
N HIS A 133 4.50 7.53 1.29
CA HIS A 133 3.32 7.24 2.08
C HIS A 133 2.48 6.17 1.38
N ILE A 134 2.02 5.20 2.14
CA ILE A 134 1.11 4.17 1.68
C ILE A 134 -0.03 4.04 2.69
N LYS A 135 -1.26 4.14 2.21
CA LYS A 135 -2.44 3.78 2.98
C LYS A 135 -3.21 2.71 2.23
N GLU A 136 -3.40 1.58 2.86
CA GLU A 136 -4.17 0.49 2.29
C GLU A 136 -5.65 0.63 2.62
N TYR A 137 -6.51 0.27 1.66
CA TYR A 137 -7.93 0.05 1.83
C TYR A 137 -8.18 -1.40 1.41
N ILE A 138 -8.44 -2.24 2.39
CA ILE A 138 -8.48 -3.70 2.23
C ILE A 138 -9.74 -4.26 2.86
N ASP A 139 -10.09 -5.49 2.54
CA ASP A 139 -11.20 -6.19 3.20
C ASP A 139 -10.75 -6.69 4.59
N THR A 140 -10.79 -5.76 5.56
CA THR A 140 -10.35 -6.04 6.93
C THR A 140 -11.18 -7.12 7.62
N GLN A 141 -12.46 -7.25 7.27
CA GLN A 141 -13.32 -8.28 7.84
C GLN A 141 -12.93 -9.67 7.34
N ALA A 142 -12.66 -9.81 6.04
CA ALA A 142 -12.22 -11.08 5.47
C ALA A 142 -10.89 -11.54 6.08
N LEU A 143 -9.95 -10.62 6.24
CA LEU A 143 -8.64 -10.89 6.83
C LEU A 143 -8.74 -11.25 8.32
N ALA A 144 -9.57 -10.54 9.07
CA ALA A 144 -9.82 -10.83 10.47
C ALA A 144 -10.46 -12.22 10.67
N ARG A 145 -11.48 -12.53 9.87
CA ARG A 145 -12.13 -13.87 9.91
C ARG A 145 -11.16 -15.01 9.59
N ALA A 146 -10.33 -14.81 8.57
CA ALA A 146 -9.32 -15.82 8.23
C ALA A 146 -8.25 -15.99 9.31
N SER A 147 -8.07 -14.97 10.15
CA SER A 147 -7.09 -14.97 11.25
C SER A 147 -7.64 -15.52 12.56
N GLU A 148 -8.96 -15.69 12.66
CA GLU A 148 -9.59 -16.26 13.87
C GLU A 148 -9.16 -17.70 14.09
N THR A 149 -8.52 -17.96 15.22
CA THR A 149 -8.29 -19.33 15.68
C THR A 149 -9.62 -19.96 16.06
N ALA A 150 -9.70 -21.31 16.04
CA ALA A 150 -10.89 -22.02 16.48
C ALA A 150 -11.34 -21.46 17.83
N ALA A 151 -12.59 -20.97 17.89
CA ALA A 151 -13.11 -20.29 19.05
C ALA A 151 -12.91 -21.17 20.30
N SER A 152 -12.26 -20.59 21.33
CA SER A 152 -12.40 -21.14 22.66
C SER A 152 -13.90 -21.27 22.94
N PRO A 153 -14.39 -22.42 23.43
CA PRO A 153 -15.81 -22.55 23.72
C PRO A 153 -16.23 -21.41 24.63
N LYS A 154 -17.23 -20.62 24.19
CA LYS A 154 -17.79 -19.58 25.03
C LYS A 154 -18.28 -20.22 26.30
N PRO A 155 -17.92 -19.68 27.47
CA PRO A 155 -18.46 -20.18 28.72
C PRO A 155 -19.98 -20.07 28.78
#